data_d35ff0062081c02b76e655677db044c1
#
_entry.id   d35ff0062081c02b76e655677db044c1
#
_cell.length_a   1.000
_cell.length_b   1.000
_cell.length_c   1.000
_cell.angle_alpha   90.00
_cell.angle_beta   90.00
_cell.angle_gamma   90.00
#
_symmetry.space_group_name_H-M   'P 1'
#
loop_
_entity.id
_entity.type
_entity.pdbx_description
1 polymer ?
#
loop_
_entity_poly.entity_id
_entity_poly.type
_entity_poly.pdbx_seq_one_letter_code
_entity_poly.pdbx_strand_id
1 'polypeptide(L)'
;MSEDALASKRRADEEGSAEGSAPGKDDRAPSKRPRNTTSTTTGIPTVSGVVSSLGTNRVSSGSPTSSSAAAGAGGGPRTIVTFNLNGGGPRLTNNWEELAAFLEENTADLVCFQEFRLPAKGVPKCKKDDDTGRKRGQLKDDTAADRKDIALLQKTLMKLARRLGYRVLMSLANYKYAGTAVLIRCDDTPDGRGVRADTCPAVDVFYNITEDGELVKKHDREGRVIAIEYPSMTVVMLYVPNNGVKPESFKRREQWDSVLRGFVNGYVKRTGRTLVITGDLNVAHTDADLTHPSYFKGMFPAATPRNSGQPGCTPAEKERHSLLLESGGGLVDAYRHLHPVAAAAAGGSAGTNTEGITWRGTAGNQVAASGRYYGKGMRIDYFLVSKSLAARIKEVKVFGRGADREGFLGSDHSPLMLTLLPSS
;
A
#
# COMPACT_ATOMS: atom_id res chain seq x y z
N MET A 1 -46.68 26.16 18.35
CA MET A 1 -45.27 26.19 18.82
C MET A 1 -44.46 26.66 17.63
N SER A 2 -43.93 27.86 17.73
CA SER A 2 -43.38 28.69 16.63
C SER A 2 -41.99 28.18 16.19
N GLU A 3 -41.70 28.42 14.90
CA GLU A 3 -40.47 28.06 14.22
C GLU A 3 -39.16 28.57 14.85
N ASP A 4 -39.26 29.50 15.79
CA ASP A 4 -38.09 30.09 16.48
C ASP A 4 -37.43 29.15 17.52
N ALA A 5 -38.09 28.08 17.92
CA ALA A 5 -37.52 27.12 18.89
C ALA A 5 -36.60 26.07 18.24
N LEU A 6 -36.64 25.92 16.91
CA LEU A 6 -35.77 24.97 16.17
C LEU A 6 -34.47 25.59 15.71
N ALA A 7 -34.41 26.93 15.60
CA ALA A 7 -33.19 27.63 15.15
C ALA A 7 -32.15 27.76 16.27
N SER A 8 -32.54 27.76 17.52
CA SER A 8 -31.66 27.90 18.69
C SER A 8 -30.87 26.62 19.00
N LYS A 9 -31.37 25.45 18.60
CA LYS A 9 -30.74 24.14 18.88
C LYS A 9 -29.68 23.76 17.84
N ARG A 10 -29.65 24.43 16.69
CA ARG A 10 -28.64 24.20 15.63
C ARG A 10 -27.36 25.00 15.75
N ARG A 11 -27.32 26.02 16.65
CA ARG A 11 -26.13 26.85 16.88
C ARG A 11 -25.23 26.39 18.03
N ALA A 12 -25.68 25.41 18.83
CA ALA A 12 -24.92 24.93 19.98
C ALA A 12 -23.96 23.77 19.65
N ASP A 13 -24.07 23.15 18.48
CA ASP A 13 -23.25 22.00 18.10
C ASP A 13 -22.09 22.32 17.14
N GLU A 14 -21.87 23.59 16.80
CA GLU A 14 -20.79 24.02 15.89
C GLU A 14 -19.59 24.73 16.56
N GLU A 15 -19.62 24.95 17.88
CA GLU A 15 -18.56 25.64 18.61
C GLU A 15 -17.79 24.76 19.59
N GLY A 16 -17.27 23.63 19.13
CA GLY A 16 -16.57 22.70 20.04
C GLY A 16 -15.37 22.02 19.42
N SER A 17 -14.47 22.70 18.68
CA SER A 17 -13.13 22.19 18.44
C SER A 17 -12.21 23.22 17.76
N ALA A 18 -11.77 24.21 18.50
CA ALA A 18 -10.53 24.93 18.23
C ALA A 18 -10.04 25.62 19.49
N GLU A 19 -8.74 25.68 19.63
CA GLU A 19 -7.93 26.36 20.66
C GLU A 19 -7.50 25.45 21.83
N GLY A 20 -6.22 25.44 22.23
CA GLY A 20 -5.23 26.43 22.03
C GLY A 20 -3.90 25.98 22.60
N SER A 21 -2.92 26.58 22.04
CA SER A 21 -1.52 26.49 22.44
C SER A 21 -1.13 27.61 23.37
N ALA A 22 -0.24 27.25 24.35
CA ALA A 22 0.86 28.03 24.94
C ALA A 22 0.52 29.17 25.93
N PRO A 23 1.54 29.75 26.65
CA PRO A 23 2.71 29.17 27.31
C PRO A 23 2.88 29.66 28.78
N GLY A 24 3.86 29.19 29.53
CA GLY A 24 4.29 29.85 30.79
C GLY A 24 5.26 28.99 31.61
N LYS A 25 6.53 29.21 31.52
CA LYS A 25 7.55 29.67 32.51
C LYS A 25 7.20 29.36 34.00
N ASP A 26 8.07 28.85 34.85
CA ASP A 26 9.44 29.20 35.22
C ASP A 26 9.98 28.25 36.31
N ASP A 27 11.31 28.08 36.27
CA ASP A 27 12.29 27.98 37.35
C ASP A 27 12.18 26.99 38.53
N ARG A 28 13.12 26.05 38.59
CA ARG A 28 14.22 25.99 39.57
C ARG A 28 14.93 24.63 39.64
N ALA A 29 16.19 24.65 39.32
CA ALA A 29 17.20 23.69 39.79
C ALA A 29 17.75 24.20 41.16
N PRO A 30 18.70 23.55 41.88
CA PRO A 30 19.44 22.31 41.64
C PRO A 30 19.66 21.41 42.88
N SER A 31 20.27 20.25 42.82
CA SER A 31 21.49 19.89 43.54
C SER A 31 21.80 18.38 43.56
N LYS A 32 23.01 18.07 43.05
CA LYS A 32 24.12 17.26 43.61
C LYS A 32 23.91 15.80 44.07
N ARG A 33 24.48 14.91 43.31
CA ARG A 33 25.53 13.85 43.52
C ARG A 33 25.90 13.41 44.97
N PRO A 34 26.68 12.31 45.14
CA PRO A 34 26.98 11.08 44.40
C PRO A 34 27.19 9.81 45.29
N ARG A 35 27.75 8.76 44.63
CA ARG A 35 28.54 7.59 45.13
C ARG A 35 27.77 6.30 45.40
N ASN A 36 28.24 5.22 44.98
CA ASN A 36 29.40 4.44 44.72
C ASN A 36 29.08 2.93 44.81
N THR A 37 29.61 2.22 43.86
CA THR A 37 30.24 0.87 43.92
C THR A 37 29.48 -0.31 44.54
N THR A 38 29.29 -1.39 43.82
CA THR A 38 30.22 -2.54 43.83
C THR A 38 29.77 -3.60 42.82
N SER A 39 30.76 -4.16 42.17
CA SER A 39 30.76 -5.28 41.28
C SER A 39 30.33 -6.59 41.95
N THR A 40 29.56 -7.43 41.21
CA THR A 40 29.74 -8.90 41.32
C THR A 40 29.44 -9.54 39.96
N THR A 41 30.48 -10.15 39.45
CA THR A 41 30.56 -11.01 38.29
C THR A 41 29.89 -12.36 38.57
N THR A 42 28.94 -12.78 37.73
CA THR A 42 28.67 -14.20 37.56
C THR A 42 28.40 -14.47 36.09
N GLY A 43 29.27 -15.28 35.50
CA GLY A 43 29.28 -15.66 34.13
C GLY A 43 28.14 -16.61 33.77
N ILE A 44 27.66 -16.51 32.55
CA ILE A 44 26.83 -17.49 31.88
C ILE A 44 27.47 -17.79 30.51
N PRO A 45 27.50 -19.04 30.05
CA PRO A 45 28.40 -19.48 29.00
C PRO A 45 27.93 -19.09 27.60
N THR A 46 28.90 -18.67 26.80
CA THR A 46 28.82 -18.49 25.35
C THR A 46 28.62 -19.84 24.65
N VAL A 47 27.53 -19.97 23.90
CA VAL A 47 27.39 -21.00 22.88
C VAL A 47 27.84 -20.41 21.54
N SER A 48 29.01 -20.83 21.10
CA SER A 48 29.54 -20.58 19.75
C SER A 48 28.79 -21.43 18.75
N GLY A 49 28.09 -20.80 17.84
CA GLY A 49 27.43 -21.43 16.69
C GLY A 49 27.98 -20.87 15.38
N VAL A 50 28.82 -21.62 14.78
CA VAL A 50 29.41 -21.65 13.44
C VAL A 50 28.80 -20.69 12.43
N VAL A 51 29.61 -19.70 12.02
CA VAL A 51 29.38 -18.87 10.82
C VAL A 51 30.14 -19.52 9.68
N SER A 52 29.42 -20.11 8.73
CA SER A 52 30.01 -20.57 7.46
C SER A 52 30.32 -19.36 6.58
N SER A 53 31.56 -19.18 6.30
CA SER A 53 32.12 -18.22 5.35
C SER A 53 31.67 -18.55 3.92
N LEU A 54 30.91 -17.65 3.28
CA LEU A 54 30.74 -17.66 1.83
C LEU A 54 31.81 -16.76 1.22
N GLY A 55 32.64 -17.38 0.36
CA GLY A 55 33.78 -16.81 -0.27
C GLY A 55 33.47 -15.59 -1.16
N THR A 56 34.33 -14.61 -1.07
CA THR A 56 34.40 -13.46 -1.95
C THR A 56 34.99 -13.88 -3.29
N ASN A 57 34.19 -14.06 -4.33
CA ASN A 57 34.66 -14.08 -5.69
C ASN A 57 34.67 -12.65 -6.25
N ARG A 58 35.88 -12.17 -6.46
CA ARG A 58 36.23 -10.94 -7.17
C ARG A 58 35.90 -11.15 -8.64
N VAL A 59 34.86 -10.46 -9.15
CA VAL A 59 34.59 -10.41 -10.59
C VAL A 59 35.20 -9.15 -11.17
N SER A 60 36.08 -9.34 -12.15
CA SER A 60 36.75 -8.34 -12.94
C SER A 60 35.78 -7.45 -13.72
N SER A 61 36.14 -6.16 -13.80
CA SER A 61 35.48 -5.14 -14.62
C SER A 61 35.56 -5.49 -16.13
N GLY A 62 34.46 -5.99 -16.66
CA GLY A 62 34.21 -6.10 -18.09
C GLY A 62 33.10 -5.13 -18.49
N SER A 63 33.34 -4.29 -19.49
CA SER A 63 32.38 -3.38 -20.10
C SER A 63 31.11 -4.08 -20.54
N PRO A 64 29.93 -3.49 -20.39
CA PRO A 64 28.69 -4.13 -20.82
C PRO A 64 28.61 -4.09 -22.36
N THR A 65 28.89 -5.22 -23.00
CA THR A 65 28.40 -5.46 -24.35
C THR A 65 26.88 -5.58 -24.32
N SER A 66 26.21 -4.80 -25.16
CA SER A 66 24.79 -4.87 -25.42
C SER A 66 24.41 -6.24 -25.97
N SER A 67 24.13 -7.19 -25.10
CA SER A 67 23.39 -8.39 -25.48
C SER A 67 21.89 -8.08 -25.37
N SER A 68 21.22 -8.01 -26.50
CA SER A 68 19.77 -8.18 -26.57
C SER A 68 19.45 -9.54 -25.95
N ALA A 69 19.14 -9.55 -24.64
CA ALA A 69 18.67 -10.74 -23.97
C ALA A 69 17.32 -11.07 -24.59
N ALA A 70 17.29 -12.12 -25.41
CA ALA A 70 16.08 -12.81 -25.77
C ALA A 70 15.24 -12.99 -24.48
N ALA A 71 13.98 -12.55 -24.50
CA ALA A 71 13.03 -12.76 -23.43
C ALA A 71 12.86 -14.28 -23.27
N GLY A 72 13.70 -14.88 -22.42
CA GLY A 72 13.61 -16.29 -22.07
C GLY A 72 12.26 -16.55 -21.42
N ALA A 73 11.59 -17.59 -21.90
CA ALA A 73 10.40 -18.18 -21.29
C ALA A 73 10.73 -18.56 -19.84
N GLY A 74 10.43 -17.68 -18.88
CA GLY A 74 10.80 -17.94 -17.48
C GLY A 74 10.22 -16.93 -16.52
N GLY A 75 9.35 -17.37 -15.72
CA GLY A 75 9.15 -17.13 -14.32
C GLY A 75 8.89 -15.68 -13.87
N GLY A 76 7.63 -15.38 -13.63
CA GLY A 76 7.14 -14.28 -12.83
C GLY A 76 5.86 -14.70 -12.11
N PRO A 77 5.35 -13.91 -11.17
CA PRO A 77 4.13 -14.23 -10.45
C PRO A 77 2.97 -14.30 -11.43
N ARG A 78 2.13 -15.31 -11.25
CA ARG A 78 0.90 -15.50 -12.03
C ARG A 78 -0.32 -15.08 -11.25
N THR A 79 -0.22 -15.16 -9.92
CA THR A 79 -1.28 -14.77 -9.00
C THR A 79 -0.75 -13.69 -8.05
N ILE A 80 -1.38 -12.52 -8.11
CA ILE A 80 -0.98 -11.37 -7.29
C ILE A 80 -2.21 -10.87 -6.54
N VAL A 81 -2.11 -10.77 -5.23
CA VAL A 81 -3.12 -10.15 -4.37
C VAL A 81 -2.66 -8.75 -3.99
N THR A 82 -3.57 -7.78 -3.98
CA THR A 82 -3.39 -6.47 -3.38
C THR A 82 -4.50 -6.18 -2.38
N PHE A 83 -4.14 -5.61 -1.22
CA PHE A 83 -5.09 -5.33 -0.15
C PHE A 83 -4.62 -4.20 0.76
N ASN A 84 -5.35 -3.08 0.77
CA ASN A 84 -5.15 -2.03 1.75
C ASN A 84 -5.77 -2.45 3.09
N LEU A 85 -4.95 -2.62 4.12
CA LEU A 85 -5.37 -3.13 5.43
C LEU A 85 -6.06 -2.08 6.30
N ASN A 86 -5.94 -0.80 5.98
CA ASN A 86 -6.35 0.30 6.88
C ASN A 86 -5.83 0.08 8.32
N GLY A 87 -4.58 -0.32 8.43
CA GLY A 87 -3.88 -0.62 9.68
C GLY A 87 -3.70 -2.11 9.96
N GLY A 88 -2.45 -2.57 9.92
CA GLY A 88 -2.09 -3.95 10.22
C GLY A 88 -2.44 -4.35 11.66
N GLY A 89 -2.16 -3.49 12.66
CA GLY A 89 -2.48 -3.76 14.05
C GLY A 89 -3.95 -4.15 14.28
N PRO A 90 -4.93 -3.32 13.87
CA PRO A 90 -6.35 -3.67 13.95
C PRO A 90 -6.71 -4.97 13.22
N ARG A 91 -6.16 -5.23 12.03
CA ARG A 91 -6.44 -6.48 11.30
C ARG A 91 -5.91 -7.71 12.02
N LEU A 92 -4.67 -7.62 12.52
CA LEU A 92 -4.05 -8.71 13.27
C LEU A 92 -4.68 -8.95 14.65
N THR A 93 -5.40 -7.96 15.21
CA THR A 93 -6.08 -8.09 16.51
C THR A 93 -7.53 -8.54 16.35
N ASN A 94 -8.28 -7.89 15.49
CA ASN A 94 -9.75 -8.00 15.48
C ASN A 94 -10.27 -8.88 14.32
N ASN A 95 -9.50 -9.04 13.25
CA ASN A 95 -9.92 -9.73 12.03
C ASN A 95 -8.88 -10.77 11.59
N TRP A 96 -8.07 -11.26 12.52
CA TRP A 96 -6.97 -12.17 12.19
C TRP A 96 -7.46 -13.49 11.59
N GLU A 97 -8.52 -14.07 12.13
CA GLU A 97 -9.05 -15.35 11.65
C GLU A 97 -9.54 -15.24 10.20
N GLU A 98 -10.28 -14.17 9.88
CA GLU A 98 -10.75 -13.91 8.51
C GLU A 98 -9.57 -13.68 7.54
N LEU A 99 -8.58 -12.87 7.95
CA LEU A 99 -7.40 -12.60 7.14
C LEU A 99 -6.54 -13.85 6.94
N ALA A 100 -6.38 -14.67 7.97
CA ALA A 100 -5.62 -15.91 7.89
C ALA A 100 -6.31 -16.92 6.96
N ALA A 101 -7.62 -17.11 7.10
CA ALA A 101 -8.40 -17.97 6.20
C ALA A 101 -8.31 -17.49 4.75
N PHE A 102 -8.45 -16.18 4.52
CA PHE A 102 -8.28 -15.60 3.19
C PHE A 102 -6.92 -15.93 2.55
N LEU A 103 -5.82 -15.80 3.32
CA LEU A 103 -4.46 -16.08 2.84
C LEU A 103 -4.22 -17.58 2.60
N GLU A 104 -4.87 -18.45 3.36
CA GLU A 104 -4.81 -19.90 3.19
C GLU A 104 -5.60 -20.38 1.96
N GLU A 105 -6.79 -19.83 1.75
CA GLU A 105 -7.65 -20.17 0.63
C GLU A 105 -7.15 -19.59 -0.70
N ASN A 106 -6.55 -18.39 -0.66
CA ASN A 106 -6.08 -17.67 -1.83
C ASN A 106 -4.56 -17.55 -1.84
N THR A 107 -3.88 -18.72 -1.83
CA THR A 107 -2.40 -18.77 -1.86
C THR A 107 -1.86 -18.21 -3.17
N ALA A 108 -1.55 -16.91 -3.18
CA ALA A 108 -1.01 -16.20 -4.33
C ALA A 108 0.54 -16.31 -4.38
N ASP A 109 1.13 -16.08 -5.56
CA ASP A 109 2.59 -15.99 -5.70
C ASP A 109 3.16 -14.73 -5.02
N LEU A 110 2.34 -13.66 -4.99
CA LEU A 110 2.68 -12.40 -4.35
C LEU A 110 1.44 -11.82 -3.65
N VAL A 111 1.59 -11.41 -2.39
CA VAL A 111 0.57 -10.67 -1.64
C VAL A 111 1.12 -9.29 -1.27
N CYS A 112 0.41 -8.24 -1.63
CA CYS A 112 0.78 -6.85 -1.45
C CYS A 112 -0.17 -6.16 -0.46
N PHE A 113 0.36 -5.66 0.65
CA PHE A 113 -0.42 -4.93 1.65
C PHE A 113 -0.06 -3.45 1.67
N GLN A 114 -1.07 -2.58 1.66
CA GLN A 114 -0.95 -1.15 1.86
C GLN A 114 -1.48 -0.75 3.23
N GLU A 115 -1.10 0.44 3.68
CA GLU A 115 -1.47 0.99 4.98
C GLU A 115 -1.20 0.05 6.16
N PHE A 116 -0.01 -0.54 6.19
CA PHE A 116 0.36 -1.46 7.26
C PHE A 116 0.44 -0.75 8.63
N ARG A 117 0.77 0.55 8.65
CA ARG A 117 0.73 1.46 9.80
C ARG A 117 1.43 0.95 11.07
N LEU A 118 2.46 0.13 10.91
CA LEU A 118 3.37 -0.24 11.99
C LEU A 118 4.63 0.64 11.94
N PRO A 119 5.25 0.95 13.08
CA PRO A 119 6.52 1.68 13.09
C PRO A 119 7.65 0.81 12.56
N ALA A 120 8.58 1.38 11.79
CA ALA A 120 9.74 0.65 11.23
C ALA A 120 10.70 0.16 12.32
N LYS A 121 10.77 0.86 13.46
CA LYS A 121 11.62 0.50 14.58
C LYS A 121 11.21 -0.85 15.18
N GLY A 122 12.18 -1.74 15.37
CA GLY A 122 11.94 -3.07 15.93
C GLY A 122 11.50 -4.15 14.93
N VAL A 123 11.18 -3.80 13.68
CA VAL A 123 10.89 -4.78 12.64
C VAL A 123 12.20 -5.17 11.94
N PRO A 124 12.60 -6.46 11.95
CA PRO A 124 13.83 -6.90 11.31
C PRO A 124 13.85 -6.55 9.80
N LYS A 125 15.00 -6.11 9.30
CA LYS A 125 15.24 -5.74 7.89
C LYS A 125 14.36 -4.59 7.36
N CYS A 126 13.63 -3.91 8.21
CA CYS A 126 12.81 -2.75 7.87
C CYS A 126 13.42 -1.45 8.41
N LYS A 127 14.72 -1.45 8.66
CA LYS A 127 15.41 -0.24 9.14
C LYS A 127 15.36 0.82 8.06
N LYS A 128 14.84 1.96 8.45
CA LYS A 128 15.05 3.20 7.71
C LYS A 128 16.34 3.81 8.17
N ASP A 129 17.22 4.09 7.24
CA ASP A 129 18.35 4.94 7.51
C ASP A 129 17.87 6.31 7.97
N ASP A 130 18.69 7.03 8.73
CA ASP A 130 18.36 8.30 9.38
C ASP A 130 18.00 9.47 8.43
N ASP A 131 17.80 9.19 7.15
CA ASP A 131 17.44 10.13 6.09
C ASP A 131 16.03 10.73 6.20
N THR A 132 15.31 10.43 7.25
CA THR A 132 14.00 11.03 7.51
C THR A 132 14.09 12.49 7.95
N GLY A 133 15.30 13.09 7.97
CA GLY A 133 15.54 14.44 8.50
C GLY A 133 15.35 14.54 10.00
N ARG A 134 15.09 13.43 10.69
CA ARG A 134 15.03 13.38 12.16
C ARG A 134 16.35 12.86 12.71
N LYS A 135 16.98 13.64 13.58
CA LYS A 135 18.16 13.21 14.31
C LYS A 135 17.84 11.95 15.10
N ARG A 136 18.79 11.02 15.19
CA ARG A 136 18.68 9.71 15.84
C ARG A 136 18.03 9.75 17.25
N GLY A 137 18.20 10.83 18.00
CA GLY A 137 17.59 11.03 19.33
C GLY A 137 16.15 11.57 19.32
N GLN A 138 15.56 11.84 18.14
CA GLN A 138 14.18 12.33 18.02
C GLN A 138 13.17 11.24 17.67
N LEU A 139 13.62 10.02 17.40
CA LEU A 139 12.74 8.86 17.36
C LEU A 139 12.29 8.61 18.79
N LYS A 140 11.00 8.72 19.05
CA LYS A 140 10.44 8.31 20.34
C LYS A 140 10.88 6.89 20.63
N ASP A 141 11.33 6.64 21.85
CA ASP A 141 11.64 5.30 22.31
C ASP A 141 10.45 4.37 22.06
N ASP A 142 10.72 3.07 21.83
CA ASP A 142 9.68 2.08 21.63
C ASP A 142 8.64 2.15 22.74
N THR A 143 7.44 2.53 22.39
CA THR A 143 6.34 2.52 23.36
C THR A 143 5.96 1.07 23.68
N ALA A 144 5.34 0.85 24.83
CA ALA A 144 4.78 -0.46 25.16
C ALA A 144 3.77 -0.93 24.09
N ALA A 145 3.03 0.01 23.47
CA ALA A 145 2.12 -0.27 22.37
C ALA A 145 2.85 -0.77 21.12
N ASP A 146 3.99 -0.17 20.76
CA ASP A 146 4.78 -0.58 19.59
C ASP A 146 5.34 -1.99 19.79
N ARG A 147 5.84 -2.32 20.97
CA ARG A 147 6.31 -3.67 21.31
C ARG A 147 5.19 -4.71 21.24
N LYS A 148 3.99 -4.34 21.69
CA LYS A 148 2.80 -5.20 21.60
C LYS A 148 2.42 -5.48 20.15
N ASP A 149 2.42 -4.47 19.29
CA ASP A 149 2.10 -4.63 17.87
C ASP A 149 3.11 -5.52 17.14
N ILE A 150 4.40 -5.35 17.42
CA ILE A 150 5.47 -6.20 16.84
C ILE A 150 5.34 -7.65 17.32
N ALA A 151 5.07 -7.88 18.61
CA ALA A 151 4.85 -9.22 19.15
C ALA A 151 3.61 -9.88 18.53
N LEU A 152 2.55 -9.11 18.30
CA LEU A 152 1.35 -9.58 17.60
C LEU A 152 1.67 -9.97 16.15
N LEU A 153 2.38 -9.12 15.41
CA LEU A 153 2.83 -9.40 14.04
C LEU A 153 3.61 -10.72 13.97
N GLN A 154 4.54 -10.94 14.90
CA GLN A 154 5.35 -12.16 14.95
C GLN A 154 4.51 -13.42 15.22
N LYS A 155 3.54 -13.32 16.12
CA LYS A 155 2.66 -14.44 16.51
C LYS A 155 1.62 -14.80 15.45
N THR A 156 1.24 -13.84 14.61
CA THR A 156 0.18 -13.97 13.60
C THR A 156 0.78 -14.05 12.19
N LEU A 157 0.86 -12.95 11.48
CA LEU A 157 1.22 -12.90 10.06
C LEU A 157 2.59 -13.54 9.77
N MET A 158 3.61 -13.27 10.58
CA MET A 158 4.94 -13.83 10.34
C MET A 158 4.98 -15.34 10.54
N LYS A 159 4.21 -15.87 11.51
CA LYS A 159 4.08 -17.31 11.74
C LYS A 159 3.32 -17.98 10.59
N LEU A 160 2.19 -17.40 10.18
CA LEU A 160 1.38 -17.89 9.06
C LEU A 160 2.18 -17.86 7.75
N ALA A 161 2.81 -16.72 7.44
CA ALA A 161 3.61 -16.56 6.23
C ALA A 161 4.71 -17.62 6.13
N ARG A 162 5.42 -17.90 7.24
CA ARG A 162 6.43 -18.97 7.29
C ARG A 162 5.81 -20.33 7.00
N ARG A 163 4.65 -20.65 7.59
CA ARG A 163 3.94 -21.91 7.37
C ARG A 163 3.49 -22.08 5.93
N LEU A 164 3.05 -20.99 5.29
CA LEU A 164 2.60 -20.98 3.89
C LEU A 164 3.76 -20.84 2.88
N GLY A 165 5.02 -20.78 3.35
CA GLY A 165 6.19 -20.65 2.48
C GLY A 165 6.40 -19.25 1.92
N TYR A 166 5.99 -18.20 2.63
CA TYR A 166 6.24 -16.82 2.23
C TYR A 166 7.44 -16.20 2.93
N ARG A 167 8.21 -15.43 2.17
CA ARG A 167 9.13 -14.45 2.69
C ARG A 167 8.41 -13.11 2.82
N VAL A 168 8.46 -12.50 4.00
CA VAL A 168 7.82 -11.20 4.27
C VAL A 168 8.85 -10.09 4.18
N LEU A 169 8.55 -9.07 3.40
CA LEU A 169 9.33 -7.83 3.29
C LEU A 169 8.43 -6.64 3.60
N MET A 170 8.99 -5.63 4.26
CA MET A 170 8.22 -4.46 4.68
C MET A 170 8.99 -3.18 4.39
N SER A 171 8.26 -2.14 3.98
CA SER A 171 8.71 -0.76 3.93
C SER A 171 7.77 0.07 4.78
N LEU A 172 8.22 0.52 5.95
CA LEU A 172 7.37 1.15 6.96
C LEU A 172 7.85 2.57 7.26
N ALA A 173 6.92 3.45 7.64
CA ALA A 173 7.25 4.75 8.20
C ALA A 173 7.82 4.61 9.63
N ASN A 174 8.48 5.65 10.14
CA ASN A 174 9.00 5.64 11.52
C ASN A 174 7.90 5.85 12.58
N TYR A 175 6.65 5.96 12.17
CA TYR A 175 5.46 6.14 13.01
C TYR A 175 4.27 5.41 12.37
N LYS A 176 3.19 5.23 13.12
CA LYS A 176 1.99 4.51 12.66
C LYS A 176 1.24 5.27 11.56
N TYR A 177 1.82 5.28 10.37
CA TYR A 177 1.29 5.96 9.18
C TYR A 177 1.77 5.24 7.93
N ALA A 178 0.98 5.26 6.86
CA ALA A 178 1.32 4.62 5.59
C ALA A 178 1.94 3.22 5.77
N GLY A 179 3.06 2.94 5.14
CA GLY A 179 3.76 1.66 5.24
C GLY A 179 3.15 0.57 4.38
N THR A 180 4.01 -0.26 3.82
CA THR A 180 3.64 -1.35 2.91
C THR A 180 4.36 -2.64 3.31
N ALA A 181 3.76 -3.78 2.94
CA ALA A 181 4.39 -5.08 3.10
C ALA A 181 4.08 -5.98 1.90
N VAL A 182 4.99 -6.89 1.60
CA VAL A 182 4.77 -7.94 0.61
C VAL A 182 5.12 -9.31 1.17
N LEU A 183 4.33 -10.30 0.79
CA LEU A 183 4.59 -11.70 1.01
C LEU A 183 4.96 -12.31 -0.35
N ILE A 184 6.21 -12.74 -0.50
CA ILE A 184 6.72 -13.37 -1.71
C ILE A 184 6.78 -14.86 -1.46
N ARG A 185 6.11 -15.65 -2.27
CA ARG A 185 6.17 -17.09 -2.17
C ARG A 185 7.57 -17.60 -2.50
N CYS A 186 8.08 -18.51 -1.68
CA CYS A 186 9.41 -19.12 -1.83
C CYS A 186 9.28 -20.61 -2.12
N ASP A 187 10.31 -21.19 -2.78
CA ASP A 187 10.32 -22.60 -3.20
C ASP A 187 10.40 -23.59 -2.03
N ASP A 188 10.95 -23.17 -0.90
CA ASP A 188 11.15 -24.00 0.28
C ASP A 188 9.94 -23.93 1.21
N THR A 189 8.91 -24.69 0.94
CA THR A 189 7.82 -24.88 1.91
C THR A 189 8.07 -26.12 2.76
N PRO A 190 8.01 -26.04 4.10
CA PRO A 190 8.19 -27.18 5.00
C PRO A 190 7.17 -28.30 4.79
N ASP A 191 6.04 -28.02 4.13
CA ASP A 191 4.91 -28.94 3.92
C ASP A 191 4.92 -29.62 2.53
N GLY A 192 6.02 -29.44 1.76
CA GLY A 192 6.15 -30.08 0.44
C GLY A 192 5.17 -29.59 -0.62
N ARG A 193 4.36 -28.57 -0.32
CA ARG A 193 3.51 -27.90 -1.30
C ARG A 193 4.36 -26.90 -2.08
N GLY A 194 5.45 -27.40 -2.67
CA GLY A 194 6.43 -26.62 -3.40
C GLY A 194 5.78 -25.60 -4.31
N VAL A 195 6.42 -24.46 -4.42
CA VAL A 195 6.14 -23.50 -5.49
C VAL A 195 6.12 -24.27 -6.80
N ARG A 196 5.16 -23.94 -7.65
CA ARG A 196 5.16 -24.47 -9.01
C ARG A 196 6.53 -24.23 -9.61
N ALA A 197 7.10 -25.24 -10.23
CA ALA A 197 8.40 -25.17 -10.90
C ALA A 197 8.47 -24.05 -11.98
N ASP A 198 7.32 -23.45 -12.31
CA ASP A 198 7.13 -22.36 -13.26
C ASP A 198 7.08 -20.95 -12.61
N THR A 199 7.12 -20.83 -11.26
CA THR A 199 7.24 -19.53 -10.59
C THR A 199 8.70 -19.23 -10.32
N CYS A 200 9.24 -18.26 -11.05
CA CYS A 200 10.61 -17.84 -10.86
C CYS A 200 10.76 -17.03 -9.59
N PRO A 201 11.80 -17.27 -8.79
CA PRO A 201 12.08 -16.47 -7.62
C PRO A 201 12.33 -15.01 -8.00
N ALA A 202 11.92 -14.09 -7.12
CA ALA A 202 12.25 -12.68 -7.26
C ALA A 202 13.77 -12.49 -7.35
N VAL A 203 14.23 -11.80 -8.40
CA VAL A 203 15.67 -11.56 -8.62
C VAL A 203 16.16 -10.46 -7.70
N ASP A 204 15.38 -9.39 -7.58
CA ASP A 204 15.75 -8.25 -6.75
C ASP A 204 14.53 -7.51 -6.17
N VAL A 205 14.75 -6.78 -5.06
CA VAL A 205 13.71 -6.01 -4.37
C VAL A 205 14.20 -4.60 -4.09
N PHE A 206 13.33 -3.61 -4.32
CA PHE A 206 13.58 -2.19 -4.17
C PHE A 206 12.47 -1.55 -3.36
N TYR A 207 12.75 -0.41 -2.73
CA TYR A 207 11.84 0.21 -1.77
C TYR A 207 11.51 1.67 -2.10
N ASN A 208 11.97 2.16 -3.25
CA ASN A 208 11.61 3.48 -3.75
C ASN A 208 11.79 3.54 -5.27
N ILE A 209 11.24 4.59 -5.88
CA ILE A 209 11.31 4.92 -7.30
C ILE A 209 11.75 6.37 -7.48
N THR A 210 12.34 6.67 -8.63
CA THR A 210 12.72 8.03 -9.01
C THR A 210 12.00 8.48 -10.28
N GLU A 211 11.90 9.77 -10.52
CA GLU A 211 11.20 10.34 -11.67
C GLU A 211 11.88 9.97 -13.02
N ASP A 212 13.20 9.73 -13.01
CA ASP A 212 13.97 9.30 -14.18
C ASP A 212 13.93 7.78 -14.45
N GLY A 213 13.16 7.05 -13.68
CA GLY A 213 12.87 5.63 -13.91
C GLY A 213 13.76 4.65 -13.16
N GLU A 214 14.43 5.05 -12.09
CA GLU A 214 15.26 4.14 -11.33
C GLU A 214 14.51 3.47 -10.17
N LEU A 215 14.86 2.22 -9.92
CA LEU A 215 14.49 1.47 -8.73
C LEU A 215 15.57 1.65 -7.66
N VAL A 216 15.19 1.99 -6.43
CA VAL A 216 16.10 2.35 -5.36
C VAL A 216 15.97 1.39 -4.18
N LYS A 217 17.12 0.88 -3.71
CA LYS A 217 17.17 -0.03 -2.54
C LYS A 217 16.81 0.65 -1.22
N LYS A 218 17.00 1.97 -1.14
CA LYS A 218 16.69 2.74 0.03
C LYS A 218 15.18 2.95 0.16
N HIS A 219 14.66 2.76 1.36
CA HIS A 219 13.24 2.98 1.64
C HIS A 219 12.86 4.44 1.48
N ASP A 220 11.69 4.71 0.90
CA ASP A 220 11.12 6.04 0.98
C ASP A 220 10.70 6.38 2.43
N ARG A 221 10.48 7.66 2.70
CA ARG A 221 10.21 8.16 4.05
C ARG A 221 8.96 7.54 4.70
N GLU A 222 7.94 7.26 3.90
CA GLU A 222 6.64 6.78 4.37
C GLU A 222 6.41 5.29 4.10
N GLY A 223 7.36 4.64 3.39
CA GLY A 223 7.27 3.22 3.06
C GLY A 223 6.14 2.92 2.09
N ARG A 224 6.00 3.70 1.01
CA ARG A 224 4.89 3.61 0.07
C ARG A 224 5.14 2.71 -1.13
N VAL A 225 6.38 2.27 -1.33
CA VAL A 225 6.79 1.51 -2.51
C VAL A 225 7.52 0.26 -2.09
N ILE A 226 7.17 -0.87 -2.72
CA ILE A 226 8.03 -2.05 -2.83
C ILE A 226 7.95 -2.50 -4.28
N ALA A 227 9.09 -2.52 -4.98
CA ALA A 227 9.21 -3.03 -6.33
C ALA A 227 10.01 -4.32 -6.34
N ILE A 228 9.58 -5.29 -7.14
CA ILE A 228 10.17 -6.63 -7.21
C ILE A 228 10.43 -6.94 -8.67
N GLU A 229 11.70 -7.19 -9.00
CA GLU A 229 12.09 -7.66 -10.32
C GLU A 229 12.03 -9.19 -10.37
N TYR A 230 11.30 -9.68 -11.35
CA TYR A 230 11.26 -11.07 -11.76
C TYR A 230 11.88 -11.19 -13.17
N PRO A 231 12.32 -12.34 -13.63
CA PRO A 231 12.89 -12.47 -14.99
C PRO A 231 11.97 -11.94 -16.09
N SER A 232 10.66 -12.20 -16.03
CA SER A 232 9.71 -11.85 -17.09
C SER A 232 9.02 -10.49 -16.91
N MET A 233 9.04 -9.90 -15.70
CA MET A 233 8.32 -8.66 -15.40
C MET A 233 8.83 -7.99 -14.13
N THR A 234 8.46 -6.74 -13.93
CA THR A 234 8.64 -6.04 -12.67
C THR A 234 7.29 -5.71 -12.05
N VAL A 235 7.09 -6.10 -10.81
CA VAL A 235 5.88 -5.74 -10.05
C VAL A 235 6.20 -4.58 -9.14
N VAL A 236 5.46 -3.48 -9.27
CA VAL A 236 5.60 -2.27 -8.45
C VAL A 236 4.34 -2.11 -7.61
N MET A 237 4.43 -2.44 -6.34
CA MET A 237 3.37 -2.23 -5.38
C MET A 237 3.46 -0.85 -4.77
N LEU A 238 2.34 -0.14 -4.75
CA LEU A 238 2.23 1.26 -4.34
C LEU A 238 1.13 1.48 -3.29
N TYR A 239 1.38 2.44 -2.42
CA TYR A 239 0.35 3.13 -1.67
C TYR A 239 0.45 4.63 -1.98
N VAL A 240 -0.33 5.08 -2.94
CA VAL A 240 -0.30 6.47 -3.42
C VAL A 240 -0.92 7.41 -2.36
N PRO A 241 -0.32 8.59 -2.07
CA PRO A 241 -0.89 9.51 -1.11
C PRO A 241 -2.31 9.95 -1.46
N ASN A 242 -3.21 9.96 -0.50
CA ASN A 242 -4.52 10.57 -0.68
C ASN A 242 -4.39 12.07 -0.98
N ASN A 243 -5.22 12.58 -1.89
CA ASN A 243 -5.19 13.97 -2.33
C ASN A 243 -5.51 14.96 -1.19
N GLY A 244 -6.31 14.54 -0.21
CA GLY A 244 -6.81 15.39 0.84
C GLY A 244 -7.68 16.52 0.29
N VAL A 245 -7.93 17.54 1.14
CA VAL A 245 -8.81 18.68 0.81
C VAL A 245 -8.10 20.05 0.91
N LYS A 246 -6.79 20.05 1.16
CA LYS A 246 -5.99 21.27 1.35
C LYS A 246 -5.02 21.48 0.19
N PRO A 247 -4.69 22.75 -0.17
CA PRO A 247 -3.75 23.05 -1.26
C PRO A 247 -2.40 22.32 -1.14
N GLU A 248 -1.87 22.20 0.06
CA GLU A 248 -0.58 21.53 0.30
C GLU A 248 -0.66 20.03 -0.01
N SER A 249 -1.80 19.40 0.31
CA SER A 249 -2.03 17.99 -0.01
C SER A 249 -2.25 17.78 -1.52
N PHE A 250 -2.91 18.70 -2.20
CA PHE A 250 -3.06 18.67 -3.67
C PHE A 250 -1.68 18.72 -4.35
N LYS A 251 -0.83 19.67 -3.94
CA LYS A 251 0.52 19.81 -4.48
C LYS A 251 1.37 18.55 -4.22
N ARG A 252 1.30 17.98 -3.01
CA ARG A 252 2.01 16.73 -2.67
C ARG A 252 1.56 15.58 -3.56
N ARG A 253 0.25 15.43 -3.77
CA ARG A 253 -0.30 14.38 -4.64
C ARG A 253 0.11 14.60 -6.09
N GLU A 254 0.05 15.80 -6.61
CA GLU A 254 0.49 16.14 -7.96
C GLU A 254 1.97 15.81 -8.20
N GLN A 255 2.84 16.16 -7.25
CA GLN A 255 4.26 15.79 -7.30
C GLN A 255 4.46 14.27 -7.30
N TRP A 256 3.73 13.54 -6.48
CA TRP A 256 3.78 12.09 -6.46
C TRP A 256 3.36 11.48 -7.81
N ASP A 257 2.25 11.95 -8.38
CA ASP A 257 1.75 11.47 -9.68
C ASP A 257 2.75 11.76 -10.80
N SER A 258 3.45 12.92 -10.75
CA SER A 258 4.54 13.25 -11.68
C SER A 258 5.70 12.26 -11.58
N VAL A 259 6.17 12.00 -10.36
CA VAL A 259 7.25 11.03 -10.11
C VAL A 259 6.87 9.63 -10.59
N LEU A 260 5.65 9.18 -10.32
CA LEU A 260 5.20 7.86 -10.76
C LEU A 260 5.15 7.77 -12.30
N ARG A 261 4.62 8.79 -12.95
CA ARG A 261 4.56 8.85 -14.41
C ARG A 261 5.96 8.90 -15.04
N GLY A 262 6.84 9.74 -14.51
CA GLY A 262 8.23 9.81 -14.93
C GLY A 262 8.96 8.48 -14.76
N PHE A 263 8.76 7.83 -13.60
CA PHE A 263 9.28 6.49 -13.34
C PHE A 263 8.84 5.49 -14.41
N VAL A 264 7.55 5.38 -14.69
CA VAL A 264 7.04 4.41 -15.69
C VAL A 264 7.68 4.65 -17.06
N ASN A 265 7.72 5.90 -17.51
CA ASN A 265 8.32 6.26 -18.79
C ASN A 265 9.82 5.96 -18.82
N GLY A 266 10.58 6.41 -17.84
CA GLY A 266 12.02 6.23 -17.74
C GLY A 266 12.41 4.76 -17.59
N TYR A 267 11.72 4.02 -16.72
CA TYR A 267 11.98 2.60 -16.46
C TYR A 267 11.78 1.75 -17.72
N VAL A 268 10.60 1.88 -18.36
CA VAL A 268 10.31 1.11 -19.59
C VAL A 268 11.25 1.48 -20.72
N LYS A 269 11.52 2.77 -20.92
CA LYS A 269 12.47 3.24 -21.94
C LYS A 269 13.88 2.68 -21.73
N ARG A 270 14.35 2.64 -20.49
CA ARG A 270 15.70 2.18 -20.14
C ARG A 270 15.86 0.67 -20.16
N THR A 271 14.83 -0.06 -19.70
CA THR A 271 14.96 -1.51 -19.47
C THR A 271 14.22 -2.38 -20.49
N GLY A 272 13.23 -1.84 -21.19
CA GLY A 272 12.30 -2.60 -22.04
C GLY A 272 11.42 -3.60 -21.29
N ARG A 273 11.43 -3.57 -19.94
CA ARG A 273 10.74 -4.57 -19.11
C ARG A 273 9.25 -4.26 -19.01
N THR A 274 8.47 -5.31 -18.95
CA THR A 274 7.03 -5.21 -18.66
C THR A 274 6.79 -4.89 -17.19
N LEU A 275 5.76 -4.08 -16.93
CA LEU A 275 5.35 -3.66 -15.59
C LEU A 275 4.00 -4.23 -15.20
N VAL A 276 3.87 -4.57 -13.93
CA VAL A 276 2.60 -4.69 -13.22
C VAL A 276 2.64 -3.69 -12.07
N ILE A 277 1.82 -2.66 -12.12
CA ILE A 277 1.66 -1.67 -11.04
C ILE A 277 0.39 -2.05 -10.28
N THR A 278 0.48 -2.17 -8.97
CA THR A 278 -0.65 -2.58 -8.13
C THR A 278 -0.68 -1.86 -6.80
N GLY A 279 -1.83 -1.83 -6.18
CA GLY A 279 -2.05 -1.24 -4.87
C GLY A 279 -3.18 -0.24 -4.83
N ASP A 280 -3.25 0.50 -3.74
CA ASP A 280 -4.16 1.62 -3.57
C ASP A 280 -3.59 2.87 -4.28
N LEU A 281 -4.17 3.21 -5.41
CA LEU A 281 -3.79 4.39 -6.19
C LEU A 281 -4.55 5.65 -5.76
N ASN A 282 -5.47 5.53 -4.80
CA ASN A 282 -6.26 6.64 -4.26
C ASN A 282 -6.91 7.50 -5.36
N VAL A 283 -7.43 6.88 -6.42
CA VAL A 283 -8.16 7.56 -7.50
C VAL A 283 -9.17 6.63 -8.17
N ALA A 284 -10.41 7.07 -8.28
CA ALA A 284 -11.42 6.49 -9.15
C ALA A 284 -11.31 7.16 -10.53
N HIS A 285 -10.86 6.41 -11.54
CA HIS A 285 -10.49 6.98 -12.85
C HIS A 285 -11.68 7.63 -13.57
N THR A 286 -12.82 6.94 -13.58
CA THR A 286 -14.02 7.40 -14.29
C THR A 286 -15.23 7.42 -13.35
N ASP A 287 -16.35 7.92 -13.84
CA ASP A 287 -17.61 7.88 -13.10
C ASP A 287 -18.13 6.45 -12.92
N ALA A 288 -17.77 5.54 -13.81
CA ALA A 288 -18.09 4.13 -13.66
C ALA A 288 -17.36 3.45 -12.49
N ASP A 289 -16.33 4.10 -11.93
CA ASP A 289 -15.58 3.65 -10.76
C ASP A 289 -16.17 4.20 -9.44
N LEU A 290 -17.32 4.85 -9.52
CA LEU A 290 -18.07 5.44 -8.42
C LEU A 290 -19.47 4.84 -8.34
N THR A 291 -19.93 4.49 -7.15
CA THR A 291 -21.33 4.07 -6.99
C THR A 291 -22.32 5.23 -7.15
N HIS A 292 -21.95 6.42 -6.74
CA HIS A 292 -22.77 7.65 -6.75
C HIS A 292 -21.95 8.84 -7.25
N PRO A 293 -21.70 8.98 -8.56
CA PRO A 293 -20.82 10.01 -9.11
C PRO A 293 -21.19 11.43 -8.68
N SER A 294 -22.47 11.80 -8.76
CA SER A 294 -22.93 13.15 -8.38
C SER A 294 -22.68 13.45 -6.90
N TYR A 295 -22.85 12.47 -6.03
CA TYR A 295 -22.58 12.61 -4.59
C TYR A 295 -21.08 12.91 -4.35
N PHE A 296 -20.19 12.12 -4.91
CA PHE A 296 -18.76 12.27 -4.70
C PHE A 296 -18.20 13.55 -5.34
N LYS A 297 -18.71 13.93 -6.51
CA LYS A 297 -18.32 15.20 -7.18
C LYS A 297 -18.81 16.43 -6.42
N GLY A 298 -19.95 16.36 -5.75
CA GLY A 298 -20.52 17.47 -4.97
C GLY A 298 -19.88 17.67 -3.60
N MET A 299 -18.99 16.76 -3.16
CA MET A 299 -18.29 16.90 -1.88
C MET A 299 -17.10 17.86 -1.99
N PHE A 300 -16.73 18.47 -0.87
CA PHE A 300 -15.50 19.25 -0.72
C PHE A 300 -15.22 20.24 -1.89
N PRO A 301 -16.05 21.28 -2.04
CA PRO A 301 -15.79 22.32 -3.02
C PRO A 301 -14.43 22.98 -2.73
N ALA A 302 -13.61 23.16 -3.76
CA ALA A 302 -12.31 23.78 -3.67
C ALA A 302 -12.31 25.13 -4.40
N ALA A 303 -11.31 25.97 -4.12
CA ALA A 303 -11.14 27.25 -4.78
C ALA A 303 -11.01 27.13 -6.32
N THR A 304 -10.47 25.98 -6.78
CA THR A 304 -10.44 25.66 -8.21
C THR A 304 -11.35 24.46 -8.49
N PRO A 305 -12.27 24.53 -9.46
CA PRO A 305 -13.17 23.43 -9.82
C PRO A 305 -12.44 22.11 -10.10
N ARG A 306 -11.22 22.21 -10.63
CA ARG A 306 -10.36 21.06 -10.96
C ARG A 306 -10.01 20.20 -9.72
N ASN A 307 -9.98 20.80 -8.54
CA ASN A 307 -9.68 20.15 -7.26
C ASN A 307 -10.93 19.88 -6.39
N SER A 308 -12.12 20.22 -6.89
CA SER A 308 -13.37 19.96 -6.18
C SER A 308 -13.80 18.51 -6.30
N GLY A 309 -14.43 18.00 -5.24
CA GLY A 309 -14.90 16.62 -5.14
C GLY A 309 -14.27 15.87 -3.98
N GLN A 310 -14.77 14.69 -3.72
CA GLN A 310 -14.16 13.74 -2.80
C GLN A 310 -12.71 13.45 -3.23
N PRO A 311 -11.71 13.49 -2.34
CA PRO A 311 -10.39 12.97 -2.63
C PRO A 311 -10.45 11.57 -3.25
N GLY A 312 -9.75 11.38 -4.36
CA GLY A 312 -9.84 10.18 -5.18
C GLY A 312 -10.81 10.28 -6.37
N CYS A 313 -11.56 11.37 -6.52
CA CYS A 313 -12.41 11.54 -7.71
C CYS A 313 -12.44 12.95 -8.29
N THR A 314 -11.50 13.80 -7.87
CA THR A 314 -11.40 15.16 -8.44
C THR A 314 -11.02 15.12 -9.94
N PRO A 315 -11.43 16.11 -10.75
CA PRO A 315 -11.05 16.14 -12.16
C PRO A 315 -9.52 16.09 -12.37
N ALA A 316 -8.76 16.76 -11.50
CA ALA A 316 -7.29 16.76 -11.59
C ALA A 316 -6.67 15.38 -11.35
N GLU A 317 -7.22 14.59 -10.41
CA GLU A 317 -6.74 13.22 -10.15
C GLU A 317 -7.06 12.28 -11.32
N LYS A 318 -8.27 12.37 -11.86
CA LYS A 318 -8.71 11.57 -13.02
C LYS A 318 -7.84 11.84 -14.25
N GLU A 319 -7.55 13.10 -14.54
CA GLU A 319 -6.68 13.50 -15.65
C GLU A 319 -5.25 12.93 -15.47
N ARG A 320 -4.66 13.09 -14.28
CA ARG A 320 -3.32 12.54 -14.02
C ARG A 320 -3.28 11.01 -14.11
N HIS A 321 -4.36 10.33 -13.71
CA HIS A 321 -4.46 8.88 -13.88
C HIS A 321 -4.56 8.49 -15.37
N SER A 322 -5.30 9.25 -16.20
CA SER A 322 -5.31 9.04 -17.65
C SER A 322 -3.91 9.15 -18.25
N LEU A 323 -3.16 10.19 -17.86
CA LEU A 323 -1.77 10.37 -18.30
C LEU A 323 -0.84 9.25 -17.82
N LEU A 324 -1.10 8.65 -16.65
CA LEU A 324 -0.38 7.47 -16.18
C LEU A 324 -0.65 6.25 -17.07
N LEU A 325 -1.91 6.04 -17.48
CA LEU A 325 -2.26 4.93 -18.38
C LEU A 325 -1.59 5.04 -19.75
N GLU A 326 -1.28 6.24 -20.22
CA GLU A 326 -0.56 6.49 -21.47
C GLU A 326 0.96 6.27 -21.37
N SER A 327 1.48 6.16 -20.14
CA SER A 327 2.92 6.08 -19.86
C SER A 327 3.52 4.72 -20.22
N GLY A 328 4.83 4.67 -20.46
CA GLY A 328 5.60 3.45 -20.69
C GLY A 328 5.15 2.62 -21.88
N GLY A 329 4.63 3.26 -22.95
CA GLY A 329 4.06 2.57 -24.10
C GLY A 329 2.61 2.11 -23.90
N GLY A 330 2.01 2.52 -22.80
CA GLY A 330 0.62 2.26 -22.41
C GLY A 330 0.48 1.19 -21.33
N LEU A 331 -0.33 1.53 -20.33
CA LEU A 331 -0.78 0.63 -19.28
C LEU A 331 -2.27 0.30 -19.50
N VAL A 332 -2.64 -0.91 -19.14
CA VAL A 332 -4.01 -1.42 -19.20
C VAL A 332 -4.52 -1.62 -17.78
N ASP A 333 -5.65 -1.01 -17.46
CA ASP A 333 -6.41 -1.35 -16.25
C ASP A 333 -6.99 -2.75 -16.41
N ALA A 334 -6.42 -3.72 -15.72
CA ALA A 334 -6.74 -5.13 -15.89
C ALA A 334 -8.21 -5.45 -15.57
N TYR A 335 -8.80 -4.77 -14.57
CA TYR A 335 -10.22 -4.95 -14.27
C TYR A 335 -11.10 -4.44 -15.41
N ARG A 336 -10.86 -3.22 -15.90
CA ARG A 336 -11.63 -2.63 -16.99
C ARG A 336 -11.39 -3.30 -18.34
N HIS A 337 -10.26 -3.93 -18.52
CA HIS A 337 -10.00 -4.76 -19.70
C HIS A 337 -10.97 -5.95 -19.79
N LEU A 338 -11.27 -6.58 -18.66
CA LEU A 338 -12.21 -7.70 -18.57
C LEU A 338 -13.67 -7.24 -18.43
N HIS A 339 -13.89 -6.08 -17.83
CA HIS A 339 -15.20 -5.50 -17.53
C HIS A 339 -15.33 -4.10 -18.14
N PRO A 340 -15.38 -3.99 -19.47
CA PRO A 340 -15.52 -2.70 -20.16
C PRO A 340 -16.86 -2.05 -19.80
N VAL A 341 -16.83 -0.73 -19.63
CA VAL A 341 -18.07 0.05 -19.41
C VAL A 341 -18.84 0.11 -20.73
N ALA A 342 -20.07 -0.37 -20.73
CA ALA A 342 -20.92 -0.25 -21.92
C ALA A 342 -21.12 1.22 -22.29
N ALA A 343 -21.01 1.58 -23.58
CA ALA A 343 -21.14 2.95 -24.08
C ALA A 343 -22.46 3.64 -23.68
N ALA A 344 -23.54 2.87 -23.46
CA ALA A 344 -24.84 3.36 -23.01
C ALA A 344 -24.86 3.80 -21.54
N ALA A 345 -23.93 3.34 -20.70
CA ALA A 345 -23.87 3.71 -19.28
C ALA A 345 -23.19 5.08 -19.05
N ALA A 346 -22.54 5.64 -20.05
CA ALA A 346 -21.86 6.94 -19.95
C ALA A 346 -22.83 8.15 -19.88
N GLY A 347 -24.12 7.97 -20.19
CA GLY A 347 -25.13 9.03 -20.16
C GLY A 347 -26.45 8.67 -19.45
N GLY A 348 -26.57 7.45 -18.91
CA GLY A 348 -27.77 6.99 -18.22
C GLY A 348 -27.75 7.30 -16.72
N SER A 349 -28.94 7.52 -16.13
CA SER A 349 -29.17 7.58 -14.70
C SER A 349 -28.33 6.50 -13.99
N ALA A 350 -27.44 6.94 -13.09
CA ALA A 350 -26.51 6.09 -12.37
C ALA A 350 -27.28 5.05 -11.54
N GLY A 351 -27.56 3.89 -12.17
CA GLY A 351 -27.81 2.68 -11.43
C GLY A 351 -26.55 2.43 -10.57
N THR A 352 -26.75 2.13 -9.31
CA THR A 352 -25.68 1.87 -8.35
C THR A 352 -24.79 0.75 -8.88
N ASN A 353 -23.70 1.10 -9.58
CA ASN A 353 -22.71 0.13 -9.97
C ASN A 353 -22.00 -0.32 -8.69
N THR A 354 -22.32 -1.50 -8.22
CA THR A 354 -21.70 -2.07 -7.00
C THR A 354 -20.56 -3.01 -7.33
N GLU A 355 -20.39 -3.36 -8.61
CA GLU A 355 -19.35 -4.28 -9.07
C GLU A 355 -18.00 -3.57 -9.17
N GLY A 356 -16.95 -4.27 -8.74
CA GLY A 356 -15.58 -3.78 -8.82
C GLY A 356 -15.22 -2.70 -7.81
N ILE A 357 -16.13 -2.31 -6.92
CA ILE A 357 -15.86 -1.31 -5.87
C ILE A 357 -14.93 -1.89 -4.81
N THR A 358 -13.82 -1.20 -4.57
CA THR A 358 -12.77 -1.67 -3.67
C THR A 358 -12.71 -0.93 -2.34
N TRP A 359 -13.29 0.29 -2.26
CA TRP A 359 -13.34 1.09 -1.05
C TRP A 359 -14.77 1.56 -0.73
N ARG A 360 -15.15 1.50 0.54
CA ARG A 360 -16.48 1.93 1.01
C ARG A 360 -16.47 2.79 2.27
N GLY A 361 -15.30 3.28 2.67
CA GLY A 361 -15.14 3.96 3.95
C GLY A 361 -15.19 3.01 5.15
N THR A 362 -14.93 3.53 6.33
CA THR A 362 -14.91 2.75 7.57
C THR A 362 -16.30 2.25 7.96
N ALA A 363 -16.39 1.27 8.87
CA ALA A 363 -17.65 0.71 9.35
C ALA A 363 -18.63 1.79 9.88
N GLY A 364 -18.14 2.78 10.63
CA GLY A 364 -18.97 3.89 11.11
C GLY A 364 -19.55 4.75 9.98
N ASN A 365 -18.90 4.82 8.84
CA ASN A 365 -19.42 5.53 7.66
C ASN A 365 -20.44 4.71 6.86
N GLN A 366 -20.63 3.44 7.19
CA GLN A 366 -21.59 2.54 6.54
C GLN A 366 -22.84 2.28 7.40
N VAL A 367 -23.03 2.99 8.50
CA VAL A 367 -24.22 2.87 9.32
C VAL A 367 -25.42 3.41 8.54
N ALA A 368 -26.50 2.63 8.49
CA ALA A 368 -27.75 3.04 7.84
C ALA A 368 -28.28 4.37 8.44
N ALA A 369 -28.80 5.22 7.58
CA ALA A 369 -29.37 6.54 7.90
C ALA A 369 -28.40 7.61 8.46
N SER A 370 -27.24 7.24 9.00
CA SER A 370 -26.30 8.21 9.58
C SER A 370 -24.90 8.18 8.95
N GLY A 371 -24.52 7.08 8.31
CA GLY A 371 -23.19 6.92 7.73
C GLY A 371 -23.02 7.71 6.44
N ARG A 372 -21.99 8.57 6.39
CA ARG A 372 -21.69 9.41 5.22
C ARG A 372 -21.62 8.61 3.92
N TYR A 373 -21.03 7.43 3.95
CA TYR A 373 -20.81 6.59 2.76
C TYR A 373 -21.73 5.35 2.73
N TYR A 374 -22.84 5.35 3.46
CA TYR A 374 -23.77 4.22 3.43
C TYR A 374 -24.20 3.87 2.00
N GLY A 375 -23.96 2.63 1.60
CA GLY A 375 -24.20 2.15 0.23
C GLY A 375 -23.26 2.75 -0.85
N LYS A 376 -22.30 3.61 -0.47
CA LYS A 376 -21.43 4.33 -1.40
C LYS A 376 -20.01 3.81 -1.36
N GLY A 377 -19.33 3.87 -2.50
CA GLY A 377 -17.94 3.42 -2.59
C GLY A 377 -17.29 3.83 -3.90
N MET A 378 -15.99 3.58 -3.97
CA MET A 378 -15.11 3.89 -5.09
C MET A 378 -14.25 2.68 -5.44
N ARG A 379 -13.85 2.54 -6.69
CA ARG A 379 -12.77 1.65 -7.10
C ARG A 379 -11.49 2.46 -7.17
N ILE A 380 -10.59 2.24 -6.23
CA ILE A 380 -9.34 2.99 -6.08
C ILE A 380 -8.10 2.10 -5.93
N ASP A 381 -8.30 0.79 -5.87
CA ASP A 381 -7.24 -0.22 -5.90
C ASP A 381 -7.18 -0.86 -7.29
N TYR A 382 -5.96 -1.11 -7.80
CA TYR A 382 -5.75 -1.43 -9.20
C TYR A 382 -4.70 -2.52 -9.44
N PHE A 383 -4.84 -3.14 -10.62
CA PHE A 383 -3.76 -3.76 -11.38
C PHE A 383 -3.65 -3.04 -12.71
N LEU A 384 -2.59 -2.25 -12.90
CA LEU A 384 -2.24 -1.64 -14.16
C LEU A 384 -1.08 -2.45 -14.76
N VAL A 385 -1.28 -2.99 -15.95
CA VAL A 385 -0.28 -3.85 -16.59
C VAL A 385 0.18 -3.26 -17.91
N SER A 386 1.44 -3.47 -18.29
CA SER A 386 1.92 -3.11 -19.63
C SER A 386 1.04 -3.76 -20.71
N LYS A 387 0.79 -3.07 -21.80
CA LYS A 387 -0.03 -3.58 -22.93
C LYS A 387 0.39 -4.98 -23.39
N SER A 388 1.67 -5.29 -23.36
CA SER A 388 2.22 -6.61 -23.72
C SER A 388 1.70 -7.75 -22.82
N LEU A 389 1.25 -7.46 -21.61
CA LEU A 389 0.66 -8.44 -20.68
C LEU A 389 -0.86 -8.56 -20.82
N ALA A 390 -1.53 -7.67 -21.54
CA ALA A 390 -3.00 -7.61 -21.58
C ALA A 390 -3.63 -8.96 -22.02
N ALA A 391 -3.07 -9.60 -23.05
CA ALA A 391 -3.54 -10.90 -23.53
C ALA A 391 -3.35 -12.05 -22.51
N ARG A 392 -2.55 -11.84 -21.48
CA ARG A 392 -2.33 -12.83 -20.42
C ARG A 392 -3.25 -12.61 -19.19
N ILE A 393 -4.03 -11.55 -19.16
CA ILE A 393 -4.99 -11.32 -18.06
C ILE A 393 -6.09 -12.39 -18.18
N LYS A 394 -6.10 -13.30 -17.21
CA LYS A 394 -7.14 -14.34 -17.11
C LYS A 394 -8.32 -13.85 -16.28
N GLU A 395 -8.05 -13.25 -15.15
CA GLU A 395 -9.06 -12.85 -14.18
C GLU A 395 -8.55 -11.69 -13.30
N VAL A 396 -9.46 -10.79 -12.94
CA VAL A 396 -9.29 -9.86 -11.81
C VAL A 396 -10.47 -10.04 -10.89
N LYS A 397 -10.25 -10.74 -9.77
CA LYS A 397 -11.27 -11.00 -8.76
C LYS A 397 -11.26 -9.89 -7.72
N VAL A 398 -12.41 -9.27 -7.46
CA VAL A 398 -12.66 -8.36 -6.33
C VAL A 398 -13.44 -9.14 -5.28
N PHE A 399 -12.92 -9.20 -4.05
CA PHE A 399 -13.53 -10.02 -2.99
C PHE A 399 -14.64 -9.30 -2.24
N GLY A 400 -14.57 -7.98 -2.19
CA GLY A 400 -15.61 -7.17 -1.53
C GLY A 400 -16.85 -7.03 -2.39
N ARG A 401 -18.01 -7.07 -1.75
CA ARG A 401 -19.31 -6.90 -2.40
C ARG A 401 -20.33 -6.31 -1.43
N GLY A 402 -21.41 -5.77 -2.00
CA GLY A 402 -22.50 -5.22 -1.22
C GLY A 402 -22.16 -3.92 -0.49
N ALA A 403 -23.15 -3.37 0.20
CA ALA A 403 -23.02 -2.15 1.00
C ALA A 403 -22.56 -2.44 2.44
N ASP A 404 -22.76 -3.65 2.90
CA ASP A 404 -22.38 -4.17 4.22
C ASP A 404 -20.91 -4.57 4.35
N ARG A 405 -20.16 -4.42 3.26
CA ARG A 405 -18.71 -4.71 3.21
C ARG A 405 -18.35 -6.19 3.39
N GLU A 406 -19.21 -7.08 2.97
CA GLU A 406 -18.85 -8.50 2.87
C GLU A 406 -17.56 -8.67 2.03
N GLY A 407 -16.59 -9.45 2.53
CA GLY A 407 -15.30 -9.67 1.88
C GLY A 407 -14.23 -8.60 2.11
N PHE A 408 -14.53 -7.54 2.89
CA PHE A 408 -13.56 -6.49 3.25
C PHE A 408 -12.62 -6.88 4.40
N LEU A 409 -12.83 -8.02 5.06
CA LEU A 409 -11.99 -8.54 6.14
C LEU A 409 -11.70 -7.49 7.22
N GLY A 410 -12.71 -6.70 7.58
CA GLY A 410 -12.64 -5.62 8.57
C GLY A 410 -11.93 -4.34 8.11
N SER A 411 -11.35 -4.27 6.92
CA SER A 411 -10.81 -3.03 6.33
C SER A 411 -11.94 -2.17 5.75
N ASP A 412 -11.64 -0.94 5.33
CA ASP A 412 -12.50 -0.14 4.47
C ASP A 412 -12.20 -0.34 2.98
N HIS A 413 -11.21 -1.17 2.66
CA HIS A 413 -10.93 -1.71 1.33
C HIS A 413 -11.22 -3.20 1.27
N SER A 414 -11.44 -3.73 0.07
CA SER A 414 -11.49 -5.16 -0.20
C SER A 414 -10.24 -5.65 -0.90
N PRO A 415 -9.82 -6.91 -0.71
CA PRO A 415 -8.76 -7.51 -1.49
C PRO A 415 -9.12 -7.63 -2.97
N LEU A 416 -8.10 -7.53 -3.83
CA LEU A 416 -8.19 -7.87 -5.26
C LEU A 416 -7.14 -8.92 -5.59
N MET A 417 -7.43 -9.79 -6.56
CA MET A 417 -6.48 -10.77 -7.06
C MET A 417 -6.44 -10.75 -8.59
N LEU A 418 -5.24 -10.55 -9.14
CA LEU A 418 -4.94 -10.73 -10.55
C LEU A 418 -4.46 -12.16 -10.80
N THR A 419 -4.99 -12.81 -11.82
CA THR A 419 -4.50 -14.08 -12.34
C THR A 419 -4.04 -13.90 -13.79
N LEU A 420 -2.79 -14.29 -14.07
CA LEU A 420 -2.20 -14.28 -15.41
C LEU A 420 -2.10 -15.69 -15.98
N LEU A 421 -2.34 -15.82 -17.27
CA LEU A 421 -2.02 -17.05 -18.02
C LEU A 421 -0.51 -17.29 -18.01
N PRO A 422 -0.05 -18.53 -18.15
CA PRO A 422 1.36 -18.84 -18.36
C PRO A 422 1.96 -18.02 -19.50
N SER A 423 3.26 -17.79 -19.46
CA SER A 423 4.00 -17.32 -20.64
C SER A 423 3.98 -18.44 -21.69
N SER A 424 3.58 -18.13 -22.89
CA SER A 424 3.71 -19.03 -24.06
C SER A 424 5.17 -19.25 -24.38
#